data_29741f251a70d0c4e3d4feac225bb71b
#
_entry.id   29741f251a70d0c4e3d4feac225bb71b
#
_cell.length_a   1.000
_cell.length_b   1.000
_cell.length_c   1.000
_cell.angle_alpha   90.00
_cell.angle_beta   90.00
_cell.angle_gamma   90.00
#
_symmetry.space_group_name_H-M   'P 1'
#
loop_
_entity.id
_entity.type
_entity.pdbx_description
1 polymer ?
#
loop_
_entity_poly.entity_id
_entity_poly.type
_entity_poly.pdbx_seq_one_letter_code
_entity_poly.pdbx_strand_id
1 'polypeptide(L)'
;MLPREVRDYEPDVALFSGESGLEIYRPLIRQAAPRLLSGGCLLMEVGAGQSDEIKGIAREEGLFPEAVLEDLRGIPRCLVARKR
;
A
#
# COMPACT_ATOMS: atom_id res chain seq x y z
N MET A 1 -13.04 -2.71 -10.54
CA MET A 1 -12.92 -1.27 -10.30
C MET A 1 -12.39 -1.02 -8.90
N LEU A 2 -11.50 -0.08 -8.79
CA LEU A 2 -10.96 0.29 -7.49
C LEU A 2 -12.01 1.10 -6.74
N PRO A 3 -12.35 0.72 -5.51
CA PRO A 3 -13.43 1.35 -4.77
C PRO A 3 -13.09 2.75 -4.27
N ARG A 4 -11.82 3.09 -4.27
CA ARG A 4 -11.35 4.39 -3.79
C ARG A 4 -10.33 4.92 -4.75
N GLU A 5 -9.84 6.12 -4.48
CA GLU A 5 -8.87 6.70 -5.39
C GLU A 5 -7.50 6.06 -5.23
N VAL A 6 -6.88 5.87 -6.37
CA VAL A 6 -5.46 5.60 -6.45
C VAL A 6 -4.86 6.76 -7.20
N ARG A 7 -3.91 7.44 -6.57
CA ARG A 7 -3.32 8.63 -7.14
C ARG A 7 -1.86 8.42 -7.43
N ASP A 8 -1.45 8.80 -8.62
CA ASP A 8 -0.06 8.83 -9.01
C ASP A 8 0.44 10.25 -8.85
N TYR A 9 1.12 10.53 -7.74
CA TYR A 9 1.67 11.85 -7.52
C TYR A 9 2.87 12.11 -8.39
N GLU A 10 3.66 11.08 -8.59
CA GLU A 10 4.83 11.12 -9.46
C GLU A 10 5.07 9.71 -9.95
N PRO A 11 5.95 9.54 -10.95
CA PRO A 11 6.14 8.20 -11.55
C PRO A 11 6.57 7.12 -10.56
N ASP A 12 7.19 7.50 -9.44
CA ASP A 12 7.70 6.53 -8.47
C ASP A 12 6.87 6.46 -7.19
N VAL A 13 5.75 7.19 -7.11
CA VAL A 13 4.89 7.16 -5.92
C VAL A 13 3.45 6.99 -6.32
N ALA A 14 2.76 6.06 -5.66
CA ALA A 14 1.32 5.90 -5.81
C ALA A 14 0.72 5.83 -4.41
N LEU A 15 -0.45 6.43 -4.26
CA LEU A 15 -1.17 6.44 -2.99
C LEU A 15 -2.55 5.84 -3.19
N PHE A 16 -2.86 4.85 -2.36
CA PHE A 16 -4.22 4.33 -2.23
C PHE A 16 -4.82 4.87 -0.96
N SER A 17 -5.96 5.53 -1.10
CA SER A 17 -6.66 6.14 0.02
C SER A 17 -8.10 5.65 0.01
N GLY A 18 -8.57 5.14 1.15
CA GLY A 18 -9.95 4.71 1.24
C GLY A 18 -10.13 3.63 2.28
N GLU A 19 -11.39 3.34 2.56
CA GLU A 19 -11.77 2.33 3.54
C GLU A 19 -12.23 1.09 2.83
N SER A 20 -11.66 -0.05 3.20
CA SER A 20 -11.97 -1.28 2.51
C SER A 20 -11.57 -2.47 3.34
N GLY A 21 -12.14 -3.61 3.01
CA GLY A 21 -11.70 -4.85 3.61
C GLY A 21 -10.41 -5.33 2.98
N LEU A 22 -9.83 -6.38 3.56
CA LEU A 22 -8.55 -6.89 3.10
C LEU A 22 -8.60 -7.44 1.68
N GLU A 23 -9.77 -7.86 1.24
CA GLU A 23 -9.92 -8.50 -0.05
C GLU A 23 -9.59 -7.58 -1.22
N ILE A 24 -9.59 -6.26 -1.01
CA ILE A 24 -9.28 -5.35 -2.10
C ILE A 24 -7.79 -5.04 -2.23
N TYR A 25 -7.00 -5.30 -1.19
CA TYR A 25 -5.58 -4.93 -1.22
C TYR A 25 -4.79 -5.76 -2.22
N ARG A 26 -5.11 -7.05 -2.34
CA ARG A 26 -4.37 -7.90 -3.28
C ARG A 26 -4.54 -7.46 -4.74
N PRO A 27 -5.76 -7.27 -5.24
CA PRO A 27 -5.89 -6.78 -6.61
C PRO A 27 -5.32 -5.37 -6.78
N LEU A 28 -5.44 -4.53 -5.76
CA LEU A 28 -4.87 -3.19 -5.81
C LEU A 28 -3.36 -3.23 -5.97
N ILE A 29 -2.69 -3.99 -5.12
CA ILE A 29 -1.23 -4.08 -5.14
C ILE A 29 -0.77 -4.73 -6.43
N ARG A 30 -1.50 -5.75 -6.89
CA ARG A 30 -1.17 -6.44 -8.13
C ARG A 30 -1.23 -5.51 -9.32
N GLN A 31 -2.17 -4.56 -9.32
CA GLN A 31 -2.27 -3.58 -10.39
C GLN A 31 -1.23 -2.47 -10.27
N ALA A 32 -0.92 -2.07 -9.05
CA ALA A 32 -0.04 -0.93 -8.82
C ALA A 32 1.43 -1.28 -8.98
N ALA A 33 1.83 -2.47 -8.51
CA ALA A 33 3.25 -2.82 -8.47
C ALA A 33 3.95 -2.72 -9.82
N PRO A 34 3.39 -3.22 -10.93
CA PRO A 34 4.09 -3.13 -12.21
C PRO A 34 4.18 -1.71 -12.76
N ARG A 35 3.37 -0.80 -12.25
CA ARG A 35 3.40 0.60 -12.70
C ARG A 35 4.42 1.44 -11.99
N LEU A 36 4.96 0.94 -10.88
CA LEU A 36 5.97 1.66 -10.15
C LEU A 36 7.32 1.51 -10.81
N LEU A 37 8.11 2.57 -10.77
CA LEU A 37 9.51 2.48 -11.18
C LEU A 37 10.29 1.73 -10.11
N SER A 38 11.40 1.14 -10.50
CA SER A 38 12.32 0.52 -9.57
C SER A 38 12.74 1.55 -8.52
N GLY A 39 12.63 1.19 -7.25
CA GLY A 39 12.89 2.13 -6.16
C GLY A 39 11.70 2.98 -5.77
N GLY A 40 10.61 2.92 -6.54
CA GLY A 40 9.39 3.65 -6.19
C GLY A 40 8.62 2.96 -5.08
N CYS A 41 7.60 3.62 -4.56
CA CYS A 41 6.83 3.05 -3.46
C CYS A 41 5.34 3.29 -3.62
N LEU A 42 4.59 2.39 -3.00
CA LEU A 42 3.14 2.48 -2.91
C LEU A 42 2.80 2.80 -1.47
N LEU A 43 2.06 3.88 -1.28
CA LEU A 43 1.57 4.28 0.04
C LEU A 43 0.12 3.85 0.15
N MET A 44 -0.19 3.10 1.20
CA MET A 44 -1.54 2.57 1.38
C MET A 44 -2.03 2.90 2.76
N GLU A 45 -3.23 3.48 2.85
CA GLU A 45 -3.88 3.61 4.15
C GLU A 45 -4.29 2.23 4.63
N VAL A 46 -4.06 1.97 5.91
CA VAL A 46 -4.37 0.66 6.50
C VAL A 46 -5.30 0.87 7.69
N GLY A 47 -6.21 -0.07 7.88
CA GLY A 47 -7.06 -0.07 9.04
C GLY A 47 -6.34 -0.61 10.26
N ALA A 48 -6.87 -0.30 11.43
CA ALA A 48 -6.29 -0.79 12.67
C ALA A 48 -6.26 -2.32 12.64
N GLY A 49 -5.11 -2.88 12.95
CA GLY A 49 -4.93 -4.33 13.02
C GLY A 49 -4.74 -5.02 11.68
N GLN A 50 -4.67 -4.27 10.58
CA GLN A 50 -4.56 -4.87 9.24
C GLN A 50 -3.15 -4.84 8.68
N SER A 51 -2.23 -4.09 9.29
CA SER A 51 -0.94 -3.83 8.65
C SER A 51 -0.14 -5.11 8.40
N ASP A 52 -0.17 -6.08 9.31
CA ASP A 52 0.63 -7.30 9.13
C ASP A 52 0.12 -8.12 7.94
N GLU A 53 -1.18 -8.23 7.78
CA GLU A 53 -1.73 -8.97 6.65
C GLU A 53 -1.44 -8.29 5.33
N ILE A 54 -1.53 -6.96 5.32
CA ILE A 54 -1.24 -6.20 4.09
C ILE A 54 0.23 -6.29 3.75
N LYS A 55 1.12 -6.31 4.75
CA LYS A 55 2.54 -6.55 4.50
C LYS A 55 2.77 -7.88 3.80
N GLY A 56 2.06 -8.91 4.22
CA GLY A 56 2.16 -10.22 3.59
C GLY A 56 1.74 -10.17 2.14
N ILE A 57 0.63 -9.48 1.86
CA ILE A 57 0.15 -9.33 0.50
C ILE A 57 1.18 -8.58 -0.36
N ALA A 58 1.76 -7.53 0.19
CA ALA A 58 2.77 -6.75 -0.54
C ALA A 58 3.96 -7.63 -0.92
N ARG A 59 4.43 -8.47 0.02
CA ARG A 59 5.54 -9.38 -0.28
C ARG A 59 5.18 -10.36 -1.37
N GLU A 60 3.96 -10.90 -1.33
CA GLU A 60 3.52 -11.87 -2.33
C GLU A 60 3.48 -11.25 -3.72
N GLU A 61 3.21 -9.95 -3.80
CA GLU A 61 3.14 -9.27 -5.09
C GLU A 61 4.45 -8.59 -5.48
N GLY A 62 5.52 -8.90 -4.76
CA GLY A 62 6.85 -8.46 -5.16
C GLY A 62 7.30 -7.13 -4.60
N LEU A 63 6.56 -6.57 -3.66
CA LEU A 63 6.97 -5.31 -3.02
C LEU A 63 7.57 -5.59 -1.65
N PHE A 64 8.42 -4.68 -1.21
CA PHE A 64 9.04 -4.77 0.09
C PHE A 64 8.32 -3.82 1.06
N PRO A 65 7.67 -4.35 2.11
CA PRO A 65 7.03 -3.48 3.11
C PRO A 65 8.11 -2.82 3.96
N GLU A 66 8.38 -1.55 3.65
CA GLU A 66 9.52 -0.83 4.20
C GLU A 66 9.23 -0.20 5.55
N ALA A 67 8.02 0.36 5.70
CA ALA A 67 7.70 1.11 6.92
C ALA A 67 6.21 1.14 7.13
N VAL A 68 5.82 1.30 8.39
CA VAL A 68 4.44 1.58 8.76
C VAL A 68 4.46 2.91 9.49
N LEU A 69 3.66 3.85 9.01
CA LEU A 69 3.56 5.16 9.63
C LEU A 69 2.38 5.16 10.59
N GLU A 70 2.63 5.65 11.79
CA GLU A 70 1.64 5.65 12.86
C GLU A 70 1.15 7.07 13.11
N ASP A 71 -0.07 7.18 13.63
CA ASP A 71 -0.56 8.47 14.07
C ASP A 71 0.01 8.80 15.46
N LEU A 72 -0.43 9.92 16.03
CA LEU A 72 0.08 10.38 17.31
C LEU A 72 -0.27 9.45 18.47
N ARG A 73 -1.20 8.52 18.26
CA ARG A 73 -1.58 7.55 19.27
C ARG A 73 -0.82 6.23 19.11
N GLY A 74 0.04 6.15 18.10
CA GLY A 74 0.75 4.91 17.81
C GLY A 74 -0.06 3.91 17.01
N ILE A 75 -1.15 4.34 16.38
CA ILE A 75 -1.99 3.45 15.59
C ILE A 75 -1.50 3.47 14.14
N PRO A 76 -1.21 2.30 13.55
CA PRO A 76 -0.78 2.24 12.15
C PRO A 76 -1.83 2.87 11.23
N ARG A 77 -1.40 3.74 10.34
CA ARG A 77 -2.28 4.43 9.41
C ARG A 77 -1.88 4.27 7.97
N CYS A 78 -0.60 4.06 7.70
CA CYS A 78 -0.13 3.99 6.33
C CYS A 78 1.00 2.98 6.23
N LEU A 79 0.94 2.13 5.22
CA LEU A 79 2.01 1.19 4.91
C LEU A 79 2.75 1.69 3.68
N VAL A 80 4.07 1.71 3.77
CA VAL A 80 4.93 2.07 2.66
C VAL A 80 5.51 0.78 2.10
N ALA A 81 5.18 0.45 0.85
CA ALA A 81 5.67 -0.74 0.18
C ALA A 81 6.53 -0.31 -1.01
N ARG A 82 7.77 -0.74 -1.02
CA ARG A 82 8.75 -0.28 -2.01
C ARG A 82 9.01 -1.34 -3.05
N LYS A 83 9.16 -0.88 -4.28
CA LYS A 83 9.53 -1.75 -5.38
C LYS A 83 11.04 -1.76 -5.53
N ARG A 84 11.60 -2.92 -5.57
CA ARG A 84 13.04 -3.09 -5.77
C ARG A 84 13.42 -3.21 -7.22
#